data_f2f8b6b29f03f9fdd01db8d6148d7f2b
#
_entry.id   f2f8b6b29f03f9fdd01db8d6148d7f2b
#
_cell.length_a   1.000
_cell.length_b   1.000
_cell.length_c   1.000
_cell.angle_alpha   90.00
_cell.angle_beta   90.00
_cell.angle_gamma   90.00
#
_symmetry.space_group_name_H-M   'P 1'
#
loop_
_entity.id
_entity.type
_entity.pdbx_description
1 polymer ?
#
loop_
_entity_poly.entity_id
_entity_poly.type
_entity_poly.pdbx_seq_one_letter_code
_entity_poly.pdbx_strand_id
1 'polypeptide(L)'
;MVAAVSFAVCACGEKGSGEPDSPAAEAPSLVSVVPADGSEVSGETLEVKFTFDQNVKLPDARKVSIDNEATVSSALAYNKDVTVKLAGLRKGVSYTLSVADGAISGFKSNPVGALSYRFSVKADESDYDRNPSQSLTDASATTNAKKLYAYLLQNYGKKTLSGAMGGTAWETTYADMLESVSGQYPAIVGFDYLFLNWPAKAWSGCPDYGDITPVKNAWEAGNIIQVGWHWSVPSKEGETDINKYAFYSSGTTFDINEALKEGTWQRKVIDSQIIKLAGYLKLLQDASIPVLFRPLHEAAGDYSWGSWFWWGDGGAEPCTRLWKYLRDQLQGTYGLHNLIWIWTVQTNDQGKLCTDLEKARAWYPGDDYVDIVGADLYVAKGTSQSAAFKFVNNSVKGKKMVVLSEFGNLLDTDKFFAEDAPWGYFMNWCNYENGKPVLYCKNSDGSYSWNNTASDWKNALANTKVNNRKDVNF
;
A
#
# COMPACT_ATOMS: atom_id res chain seq x y z
N MET A 1 67.08 -35.29 5.37
CA MET A 1 68.22 -34.94 6.25
C MET A 1 67.64 -34.58 7.60
N VAL A 2 67.89 -35.44 8.57
CA VAL A 2 67.44 -35.39 9.95
C VAL A 2 68.39 -34.43 10.68
N ALA A 3 67.91 -33.56 11.52
CA ALA A 3 68.75 -33.02 12.64
C ALA A 3 67.83 -32.89 13.86
N ALA A 4 67.94 -33.84 14.71
CA ALA A 4 67.53 -33.79 16.11
C ALA A 4 68.59 -33.05 16.93
N VAL A 5 68.18 -32.26 17.86
CA VAL A 5 69.07 -31.81 18.98
C VAL A 5 68.34 -32.05 20.25
N SER A 6 69.03 -32.82 21.11
CA SER A 6 68.58 -33.32 22.40
C SER A 6 68.82 -32.35 23.55
N PHE A 7 67.94 -32.45 24.54
CA PHE A 7 68.04 -32.36 26.01
C PHE A 7 69.22 -31.70 26.71
N ALA A 8 68.85 -30.86 27.65
CA ALA A 8 69.52 -30.85 28.93
C ALA A 8 68.46 -30.68 30.06
N VAL A 9 68.34 -31.74 30.89
CA VAL A 9 67.69 -31.76 32.18
C VAL A 9 68.63 -31.17 33.18
N CYS A 10 68.20 -30.18 33.96
CA CYS A 10 68.79 -29.89 35.25
C CYS A 10 67.68 -29.80 36.27
N ALA A 11 67.67 -30.81 37.16
CA ALA A 11 66.90 -30.79 38.38
C ALA A 11 67.74 -30.18 39.47
N CYS A 12 67.15 -29.23 40.19
CA CYS A 12 67.50 -28.95 41.59
C CYS A 12 66.41 -28.11 42.27
N GLY A 13 65.78 -28.68 43.26
CA GLY A 13 65.68 -28.23 44.59
C GLY A 13 64.69 -27.13 45.01
N GLU A 14 63.73 -27.62 45.70
CA GLU A 14 62.81 -26.95 46.63
C GLU A 14 63.17 -25.55 47.13
N LYS A 15 62.18 -24.63 47.13
CA LYS A 15 61.59 -24.07 48.37
C LYS A 15 60.33 -23.23 47.94
N GLY A 16 59.22 -23.52 48.61
CA GLY A 16 57.97 -22.82 48.47
C GLY A 16 58.07 -21.33 48.78
N SER A 17 57.47 -20.54 47.90
CA SER A 17 56.91 -19.24 48.26
C SER A 17 55.52 -19.25 47.55
N GLY A 18 54.46 -19.23 48.36
CA GLY A 18 53.13 -19.11 47.84
C GLY A 18 53.04 -17.80 47.04
N GLU A 19 52.85 -17.90 45.71
CA GLU A 19 52.35 -16.81 44.94
C GLU A 19 50.92 -16.56 45.42
N PRO A 20 50.50 -15.29 45.61
CA PRO A 20 49.08 -14.99 45.86
C PRO A 20 48.27 -15.50 44.70
N ASP A 21 47.21 -16.28 44.97
CA ASP A 21 46.21 -16.68 44.02
C ASP A 21 45.82 -15.48 43.15
N SER A 22 46.18 -15.50 41.88
CA SER A 22 45.67 -14.52 40.94
C SER A 22 44.15 -14.57 41.04
N PRO A 23 43.46 -13.45 41.21
CA PRO A 23 42.00 -13.45 41.31
C PRO A 23 41.42 -14.23 40.14
N ALA A 24 40.54 -15.18 40.43
CA ALA A 24 39.87 -15.98 39.41
C ALA A 24 39.29 -15.00 38.38
N ALA A 25 39.63 -15.18 37.09
CA ALA A 25 39.15 -14.29 36.06
C ALA A 25 37.63 -14.33 36.05
N GLU A 26 36.99 -13.19 36.03
CA GLU A 26 35.54 -13.08 36.02
C GLU A 26 34.93 -13.77 34.77
N ALA A 27 33.78 -14.39 34.93
CA ALA A 27 33.01 -14.97 33.81
C ALA A 27 32.53 -13.87 32.88
N PRO A 28 32.44 -14.11 31.54
CA PRO A 28 31.87 -13.16 30.63
C PRO A 28 30.42 -12.82 31.01
N SER A 29 30.09 -11.52 30.98
CA SER A 29 28.76 -11.01 31.27
C SER A 29 28.05 -10.66 29.96
N LEU A 30 26.78 -11.03 29.85
CA LEU A 30 25.94 -10.66 28.68
C LEU A 30 25.67 -9.16 28.70
N VAL A 31 26.03 -8.46 27.61
CA VAL A 31 25.83 -7.02 27.44
C VAL A 31 24.53 -6.74 26.68
N SER A 32 24.26 -7.50 25.61
CA SER A 32 23.07 -7.30 24.78
C SER A 32 22.69 -8.57 24.04
N VAL A 33 21.42 -8.64 23.62
CA VAL A 33 20.91 -9.63 22.69
C VAL A 33 20.09 -8.92 21.58
N VAL A 34 20.28 -9.35 20.35
CA VAL A 34 19.58 -8.80 19.17
C VAL A 34 19.01 -9.97 18.35
N PRO A 35 17.70 -9.94 18.05
CA PRO A 35 16.67 -9.01 18.55
C PRO A 35 16.56 -9.02 20.08
N ALA A 36 15.89 -8.03 20.70
CA ALA A 36 15.74 -7.97 22.14
C ALA A 36 14.92 -9.14 22.69
N ASP A 37 15.17 -9.55 23.94
CA ASP A 37 14.36 -10.58 24.62
C ASP A 37 12.87 -10.16 24.66
N GLY A 38 11.97 -11.10 24.32
CA GLY A 38 10.53 -10.84 24.22
C GLY A 38 10.08 -10.21 22.90
N SER A 39 10.96 -10.04 21.90
CA SER A 39 10.61 -9.46 20.60
C SER A 39 9.60 -10.31 19.84
N GLU A 40 8.72 -9.66 19.07
CA GLU A 40 7.99 -10.29 17.99
C GLU A 40 8.81 -10.17 16.69
N VAL A 41 9.03 -11.31 16.02
CA VAL A 41 9.83 -11.40 14.78
C VAL A 41 8.98 -11.96 13.65
N SER A 42 9.47 -11.88 12.40
CA SER A 42 8.79 -12.41 11.21
C SER A 42 9.69 -13.42 10.49
N GLY A 43 9.07 -14.37 9.78
CA GLY A 43 9.78 -15.34 8.94
C GLY A 43 9.99 -16.70 9.61
N GLU A 44 10.46 -17.68 8.81
CA GLU A 44 10.68 -19.08 9.24
C GLU A 44 12.10 -19.32 9.77
N THR A 45 12.94 -18.30 9.74
CA THR A 45 14.33 -18.32 10.24
C THR A 45 14.61 -17.06 11.06
N LEU A 46 15.52 -17.16 12.02
CA LEU A 46 15.97 -16.04 12.83
C LEU A 46 17.46 -16.16 13.14
N GLU A 47 18.17 -15.05 13.13
CA GLU A 47 19.51 -14.93 13.69
C GLU A 47 19.45 -14.18 15.02
N VAL A 48 19.91 -14.84 16.09
CA VAL A 48 20.00 -14.24 17.43
C VAL A 48 21.46 -14.04 17.76
N LYS A 49 21.85 -12.82 18.12
CA LYS A 49 23.21 -12.44 18.47
C LYS A 49 23.30 -12.02 19.94
N PHE A 50 24.06 -12.76 20.72
CA PHE A 50 24.44 -12.44 22.11
C PHE A 50 25.79 -11.75 22.12
N THR A 51 25.91 -10.56 22.68
CA THR A 51 27.18 -9.83 22.82
C THR A 51 27.59 -9.75 24.27
N PHE A 52 28.86 -10.12 24.57
CA PHE A 52 29.44 -10.16 25.89
C PHE A 52 30.45 -9.02 26.09
N ASP A 53 30.80 -8.75 27.36
CA ASP A 53 31.79 -7.73 27.77
C ASP A 53 33.22 -8.10 27.38
N GLN A 54 33.52 -9.39 27.21
CA GLN A 54 34.83 -9.94 26.85
C GLN A 54 34.70 -11.05 25.78
N ASN A 55 35.85 -11.46 25.20
CA ASN A 55 35.86 -12.52 24.17
C ASN A 55 35.41 -13.87 24.74
N VAL A 56 34.58 -14.56 23.95
CA VAL A 56 33.96 -15.82 24.34
C VAL A 56 34.24 -16.94 23.34
N LYS A 57 34.05 -18.17 23.78
CA LYS A 57 34.05 -19.39 22.98
C LYS A 57 32.83 -20.24 23.31
N LEU A 58 32.37 -21.01 22.30
CA LEU A 58 31.27 -21.97 22.40
C LEU A 58 31.82 -23.38 22.11
N PRO A 59 32.37 -24.09 23.11
CA PRO A 59 33.06 -25.36 22.89
C PRO A 59 32.12 -26.49 22.48
N ASP A 60 30.83 -26.43 22.81
CA ASP A 60 29.85 -27.42 22.44
C ASP A 60 28.51 -26.74 22.02
N ALA A 61 28.32 -26.57 20.72
CA ALA A 61 27.11 -25.97 20.17
C ALA A 61 25.84 -26.79 20.44
N ARG A 62 25.94 -28.10 20.77
CA ARG A 62 24.78 -28.96 21.10
C ARG A 62 24.13 -28.58 22.44
N LYS A 63 24.80 -27.74 23.24
CA LYS A 63 24.26 -27.15 24.47
C LYS A 63 23.36 -25.91 24.22
N VAL A 64 23.15 -25.54 22.95
CA VAL A 64 22.21 -24.51 22.52
C VAL A 64 21.00 -25.22 21.94
N SER A 65 19.82 -24.96 22.44
CA SER A 65 18.59 -25.63 22.02
C SER A 65 17.42 -24.65 21.91
N ILE A 66 16.45 -24.99 21.12
CA ILE A 66 15.19 -24.25 20.97
C ILE A 66 14.03 -25.24 21.10
N ASP A 67 12.92 -24.75 21.65
CA ASP A 67 11.68 -25.52 21.82
C ASP A 67 10.78 -25.51 20.59
N ASN A 68 9.56 -26.06 20.74
CA ASN A 68 8.47 -26.01 19.75
C ASN A 68 8.84 -26.52 18.35
N GLU A 69 9.65 -27.59 18.26
CA GLU A 69 10.06 -28.28 17.02
C GLU A 69 10.92 -27.44 16.06
N ALA A 70 11.31 -26.24 16.46
CA ALA A 70 12.32 -25.47 15.72
C ALA A 70 13.71 -26.06 15.90
N THR A 71 14.66 -25.69 15.07
CA THR A 71 16.02 -26.21 15.07
C THR A 71 17.07 -25.11 15.15
N VAL A 72 18.16 -25.38 15.86
CA VAL A 72 19.39 -24.57 15.80
C VAL A 72 20.17 -25.03 14.56
N SER A 73 20.15 -24.24 13.48
CA SER A 73 20.86 -24.56 12.24
C SER A 73 22.36 -24.26 12.34
N SER A 74 22.77 -23.30 13.15
CA SER A 74 24.17 -23.06 13.52
C SER A 74 24.27 -22.25 14.81
N ALA A 75 25.37 -22.46 15.57
CA ALA A 75 25.75 -21.62 16.69
C ALA A 75 27.27 -21.45 16.68
N LEU A 76 27.75 -20.21 16.63
CA LEU A 76 29.15 -19.86 16.44
C LEU A 76 29.54 -18.71 17.39
N ALA A 77 30.73 -18.81 17.96
CA ALA A 77 31.35 -17.72 18.75
C ALA A 77 32.46 -17.05 17.94
N TYR A 78 32.45 -15.73 17.91
CA TYR A 78 33.47 -14.92 17.29
C TYR A 78 33.69 -13.62 18.10
N ASN A 79 34.91 -13.42 18.60
CA ASN A 79 35.25 -12.33 19.51
C ASN A 79 34.30 -12.29 20.73
N LYS A 80 33.54 -11.21 20.88
CA LYS A 80 32.59 -11.01 21.97
C LYS A 80 31.18 -11.52 21.68
N ASP A 81 30.94 -12.03 20.46
CA ASP A 81 29.62 -12.40 20.01
C ASP A 81 29.42 -13.92 19.92
N VAL A 82 28.23 -14.35 20.29
CA VAL A 82 27.71 -15.69 19.94
C VAL A 82 26.49 -15.49 19.05
N THR A 83 26.58 -15.99 17.82
CA THR A 83 25.51 -15.91 16.83
C THR A 83 24.85 -17.29 16.68
N VAL A 84 23.55 -17.34 16.90
CA VAL A 84 22.73 -18.55 16.77
C VAL A 84 21.74 -18.34 15.62
N LYS A 85 21.73 -19.26 14.65
CA LYS A 85 20.77 -19.26 13.56
C LYS A 85 19.72 -20.35 13.80
N LEU A 86 18.46 -19.94 13.70
CA LEU A 86 17.28 -20.76 13.94
C LEU A 86 16.56 -21.00 12.61
N ALA A 87 15.91 -22.17 12.48
CA ALA A 87 15.10 -22.54 11.34
C ALA A 87 13.88 -23.37 11.77
N GLY A 88 12.87 -23.44 10.90
CA GLY A 88 11.63 -24.16 11.18
C GLY A 88 10.71 -23.41 12.13
N LEU A 89 10.84 -22.08 12.20
CA LEU A 89 9.94 -21.25 13.00
C LEU A 89 8.55 -21.19 12.35
N ARG A 90 7.51 -21.24 13.18
CA ARG A 90 6.10 -21.24 12.74
C ARG A 90 5.42 -19.97 13.24
N LYS A 91 4.59 -19.38 12.40
CA LYS A 91 3.80 -18.20 12.72
C LYS A 91 2.87 -18.44 13.91
N GLY A 92 2.71 -17.43 14.76
CA GLY A 92 1.88 -17.48 15.97
C GLY A 92 2.44 -18.31 17.13
N VAL A 93 3.67 -18.83 17.00
CA VAL A 93 4.32 -19.64 18.04
C VAL A 93 5.33 -18.80 18.79
N SER A 94 5.33 -18.94 20.12
CA SER A 94 6.37 -18.38 20.98
C SER A 94 7.46 -19.42 21.20
N TYR A 95 8.70 -18.99 21.21
CA TYR A 95 9.88 -19.83 21.33
C TYR A 95 10.75 -19.41 22.49
N THR A 96 11.46 -20.40 23.06
CA THR A 96 12.51 -20.19 24.04
C THR A 96 13.82 -20.79 23.51
N LEU A 97 14.80 -19.96 23.22
CA LEU A 97 16.16 -20.36 22.90
C LEU A 97 16.93 -20.48 24.23
N SER A 98 17.42 -21.67 24.52
CA SER A 98 18.13 -21.97 25.75
C SER A 98 19.59 -22.25 25.47
N VAL A 99 20.47 -21.64 26.26
CA VAL A 99 21.91 -21.89 26.31
C VAL A 99 22.21 -22.48 27.67
N ALA A 100 22.64 -23.74 27.71
CA ALA A 100 22.88 -24.42 28.96
C ALA A 100 24.08 -23.82 29.75
N ASP A 101 24.08 -24.01 31.04
CA ASP A 101 25.18 -23.59 31.92
C ASP A 101 26.55 -24.10 31.42
N GLY A 102 27.51 -23.22 31.33
CA GLY A 102 28.85 -23.51 30.83
C GLY A 102 28.95 -23.87 29.35
N ALA A 103 27.85 -23.66 28.53
CA ALA A 103 27.94 -23.79 27.08
C ALA A 103 28.85 -22.73 26.48
N ILE A 104 28.80 -21.52 27.02
CA ILE A 104 29.65 -20.39 26.65
C ILE A 104 30.69 -20.20 27.78
N SER A 105 31.90 -19.87 27.42
CA SER A 105 32.96 -19.56 28.41
C SER A 105 33.93 -18.51 27.87
N GLY A 106 34.60 -17.82 28.77
CA GLY A 106 35.73 -16.97 28.41
C GLY A 106 36.96 -17.77 27.98
N PHE A 107 37.99 -17.10 27.48
CA PHE A 107 39.23 -17.75 27.02
C PHE A 107 40.02 -18.41 28.16
N LYS A 108 39.83 -17.99 29.40
CA LYS A 108 40.37 -18.63 30.61
C LYS A 108 39.47 -19.75 31.16
N SER A 109 38.48 -20.19 30.35
CA SER A 109 37.54 -21.26 30.67
C SER A 109 36.57 -20.97 31.83
N ASN A 110 36.35 -19.72 32.18
CA ASN A 110 35.31 -19.31 33.13
C ASN A 110 33.92 -19.44 32.44
N PRO A 111 33.02 -20.24 32.98
CA PRO A 111 31.74 -20.50 32.36
C PRO A 111 30.79 -19.30 32.49
N VAL A 112 29.98 -19.07 31.47
CA VAL A 112 28.80 -18.23 31.53
C VAL A 112 27.66 -19.07 32.09
N GLY A 113 26.85 -18.53 32.97
CA GLY A 113 25.63 -19.19 33.45
C GLY A 113 24.62 -19.47 32.33
N ALA A 114 23.62 -20.26 32.64
CA ALA A 114 22.54 -20.55 31.67
C ALA A 114 21.85 -19.26 31.18
N LEU A 115 21.57 -19.19 29.89
CA LEU A 115 20.83 -18.09 29.29
C LEU A 115 19.50 -18.60 28.71
N SER A 116 18.47 -17.79 28.82
CA SER A 116 17.16 -18.02 28.21
C SER A 116 16.76 -16.78 27.46
N TYR A 117 16.42 -16.94 26.20
CA TYR A 117 15.96 -15.86 25.30
C TYR A 117 14.62 -16.26 24.73
N ARG A 118 13.64 -15.38 24.82
CA ARG A 118 12.27 -15.61 24.36
C ARG A 118 11.92 -14.69 23.22
N PHE A 119 11.14 -15.19 22.29
CA PHE A 119 10.55 -14.42 21.21
C PHE A 119 9.28 -15.09 20.70
N SER A 120 8.45 -14.37 19.97
CA SER A 120 7.30 -14.92 19.25
C SER A 120 7.44 -14.64 17.76
N VAL A 121 6.91 -15.54 16.94
CA VAL A 121 6.76 -15.28 15.51
C VAL A 121 5.36 -14.73 15.28
N LYS A 122 5.28 -13.60 14.56
CA LYS A 122 4.01 -12.95 14.25
C LYS A 122 3.03 -13.96 13.66
N ALA A 123 1.82 -14.04 14.22
CA ALA A 123 0.75 -14.85 13.67
C ALA A 123 0.31 -14.29 12.32
N ASP A 124 -0.23 -15.15 11.43
CA ASP A 124 -1.02 -14.66 10.33
C ASP A 124 -2.23 -13.94 10.90
N GLU A 125 -2.45 -12.73 10.45
CA GLU A 125 -3.67 -12.03 10.81
C GLU A 125 -4.86 -12.83 10.23
N SER A 126 -5.85 -13.10 11.07
CA SER A 126 -7.13 -13.64 10.60
C SER A 126 -7.78 -12.64 9.65
N ASP A 127 -8.54 -13.12 8.67
CA ASP A 127 -9.36 -12.26 7.84
C ASP A 127 -10.26 -11.39 8.72
N TYR A 128 -10.31 -10.10 8.40
CA TYR A 128 -11.17 -9.16 9.12
C TYR A 128 -12.56 -9.15 8.53
N ASP A 129 -13.56 -9.20 9.39
CA ASP A 129 -14.95 -9.01 9.00
C ASP A 129 -15.14 -7.62 8.37
N ARG A 130 -15.99 -7.56 7.36
CA ARG A 130 -16.38 -6.31 6.70
C ARG A 130 -17.29 -5.50 7.62
N ASN A 131 -16.76 -4.52 8.28
CA ASN A 131 -17.48 -3.62 9.19
C ASN A 131 -17.12 -2.15 8.91
N PRO A 132 -17.48 -1.62 7.72
CA PRO A 132 -17.12 -0.26 7.34
C PRO A 132 -17.77 0.77 8.27
N SER A 133 -17.06 1.88 8.48
CA SER A 133 -17.59 3.04 9.21
C SER A 133 -18.96 3.43 8.67
N GLN A 134 -19.90 3.71 9.57
CA GLN A 134 -21.28 4.09 9.21
C GLN A 134 -21.41 5.58 8.89
N SER A 135 -20.35 6.36 9.03
CA SER A 135 -20.31 7.79 8.74
C SER A 135 -19.05 8.18 7.98
N LEU A 136 -19.16 9.27 7.22
CA LEU A 136 -18.00 9.91 6.60
C LEU A 136 -17.05 10.44 7.67
N THR A 137 -15.77 10.53 7.30
CA THR A 137 -14.72 11.11 8.13
C THR A 137 -14.85 12.64 8.25
N ASP A 138 -15.56 13.28 7.32
CA ASP A 138 -15.93 14.68 7.40
C ASP A 138 -17.25 14.85 8.16
N ALA A 139 -17.18 15.29 9.40
CA ALA A 139 -18.39 15.58 10.22
C ALA A 139 -19.26 16.68 9.59
N SER A 140 -18.66 17.61 8.85
CA SER A 140 -19.32 18.72 8.15
C SER A 140 -19.80 18.36 6.75
N ALA A 141 -19.65 17.10 6.32
CA ALA A 141 -20.05 16.66 4.98
C ALA A 141 -21.46 17.13 4.61
N THR A 142 -21.65 17.52 3.35
CA THR A 142 -22.93 17.97 2.82
C THR A 142 -24.01 16.89 2.95
N THR A 143 -25.26 17.31 2.97
CA THR A 143 -26.42 16.38 3.05
C THR A 143 -26.37 15.35 1.92
N ASN A 144 -26.02 15.77 0.69
CA ASN A 144 -25.97 14.85 -0.45
C ASN A 144 -24.77 13.88 -0.35
N ALA A 145 -23.61 14.31 0.17
CA ALA A 145 -22.49 13.41 0.40
C ALA A 145 -22.85 12.34 1.46
N LYS A 146 -23.51 12.74 2.56
CA LYS A 146 -24.01 11.81 3.58
C LYS A 146 -25.04 10.82 3.03
N LYS A 147 -25.98 11.29 2.20
CA LYS A 147 -26.97 10.42 1.55
C LYS A 147 -26.32 9.44 0.57
N LEU A 148 -25.39 9.91 -0.25
CA LEU A 148 -24.64 9.04 -1.18
C LEU A 148 -23.89 7.96 -0.40
N TYR A 149 -23.16 8.33 0.65
CA TYR A 149 -22.41 7.35 1.44
C TYR A 149 -23.33 6.32 2.11
N ALA A 150 -24.46 6.75 2.64
CA ALA A 150 -25.47 5.85 3.23
C ALA A 150 -26.05 4.89 2.18
N TYR A 151 -26.31 5.37 0.95
CA TYR A 151 -26.76 4.54 -0.17
C TYR A 151 -25.71 3.49 -0.54
N LEU A 152 -24.44 3.87 -0.60
CA LEU A 152 -23.34 2.92 -0.87
C LEU A 152 -23.27 1.85 0.23
N LEU A 153 -23.34 2.23 1.50
CA LEU A 153 -23.36 1.30 2.65
C LEU A 153 -24.56 0.35 2.61
N GLN A 154 -25.74 0.85 2.27
CA GLN A 154 -26.97 0.03 2.17
C GLN A 154 -26.83 -1.10 1.15
N ASN A 155 -26.10 -0.85 0.05
CA ASN A 155 -25.87 -1.81 -1.02
C ASN A 155 -24.64 -2.70 -0.77
N TYR A 156 -23.67 -2.25 0.00
CA TYR A 156 -22.40 -2.95 0.23
C TYR A 156 -22.62 -4.38 0.75
N GLY A 157 -21.96 -5.34 0.13
CA GLY A 157 -22.08 -6.76 0.44
C GLY A 157 -23.36 -7.44 -0.11
N LYS A 158 -24.31 -6.68 -0.69
CA LYS A 158 -25.57 -7.19 -1.25
C LYS A 158 -25.65 -6.96 -2.75
N LYS A 159 -25.21 -5.81 -3.21
CA LYS A 159 -25.18 -5.35 -4.58
C LYS A 159 -23.82 -4.69 -4.86
N THR A 160 -23.43 -4.60 -6.11
CA THR A 160 -22.33 -3.77 -6.58
C THR A 160 -22.87 -2.71 -7.54
N LEU A 161 -22.27 -1.54 -7.58
CA LEU A 161 -22.65 -0.50 -8.52
C LEU A 161 -21.75 -0.58 -9.76
N SER A 162 -22.33 -0.51 -10.93
CA SER A 162 -21.58 -0.38 -12.17
C SER A 162 -20.97 0.99 -12.31
N GLY A 163 -19.74 1.07 -12.81
CA GLY A 163 -19.05 2.32 -13.06
C GLY A 163 -18.15 2.24 -14.27
N ALA A 164 -17.95 3.38 -14.89
CA ALA A 164 -16.98 3.57 -15.95
C ALA A 164 -16.51 5.02 -15.98
N MET A 165 -15.28 5.24 -16.48
CA MET A 165 -14.89 6.59 -16.87
C MET A 165 -15.87 7.12 -17.89
N GLY A 166 -16.28 8.39 -17.78
CA GLY A 166 -17.13 9.06 -18.76
C GLY A 166 -16.41 9.22 -20.09
N GLY A 167 -15.15 9.58 -19.98
CA GLY A 167 -14.22 9.76 -21.08
C GLY A 167 -12.82 10.04 -20.53
N THR A 168 -11.95 10.62 -21.36
CA THR A 168 -10.56 10.87 -20.97
C THR A 168 -10.45 11.86 -19.79
N ALA A 169 -11.33 12.87 -19.73
CA ALA A 169 -11.26 13.87 -18.67
C ALA A 169 -12.65 14.38 -18.24
N TRP A 170 -13.27 15.27 -19.04
CA TRP A 170 -14.46 16.03 -18.64
C TRP A 170 -15.62 15.85 -19.63
N GLU A 171 -15.93 14.58 -19.94
CA GLU A 171 -16.91 14.17 -20.93
C GLU A 171 -17.57 12.83 -20.56
N THR A 172 -18.57 12.38 -21.33
CA THR A 172 -19.32 11.14 -21.08
C THR A 172 -19.32 10.16 -22.25
N THR A 173 -18.55 10.43 -23.31
CA THR A 173 -18.60 9.67 -24.57
C THR A 173 -18.30 8.18 -24.43
N TYR A 174 -17.45 7.79 -23.48
CA TYR A 174 -17.18 6.38 -23.20
C TYR A 174 -18.36 5.71 -22.48
N ALA A 175 -18.94 6.36 -21.47
CA ALA A 175 -20.12 5.85 -20.77
C ALA A 175 -21.34 5.78 -21.73
N ASP A 176 -21.49 6.75 -22.62
CA ASP A 176 -22.55 6.75 -23.68
C ASP A 176 -22.38 5.57 -24.64
N MET A 177 -21.13 5.25 -25.00
CA MET A 177 -20.82 4.07 -25.82
C MET A 177 -21.19 2.79 -25.08
N LEU A 178 -20.91 2.68 -23.77
CA LEU A 178 -21.29 1.51 -22.96
C LEU A 178 -22.83 1.33 -22.95
N GLU A 179 -23.60 2.41 -22.80
CA GLU A 179 -25.08 2.33 -22.93
C GLU A 179 -25.48 1.79 -24.30
N SER A 180 -24.87 2.29 -25.37
CA SER A 180 -25.20 1.88 -26.74
C SER A 180 -24.97 0.38 -27.01
N VAL A 181 -23.95 -0.22 -26.40
CA VAL A 181 -23.60 -1.65 -26.60
C VAL A 181 -24.25 -2.60 -25.58
N SER A 182 -24.62 -2.11 -24.40
CA SER A 182 -25.19 -2.95 -23.32
C SER A 182 -26.69 -2.75 -23.11
N GLY A 183 -27.23 -1.60 -23.50
CA GLY A 183 -28.59 -1.17 -23.20
C GLY A 183 -28.78 -0.64 -21.76
N GLN A 184 -27.70 -0.44 -21.00
CA GLN A 184 -27.72 0.07 -19.64
C GLN A 184 -26.64 1.13 -19.46
N TYR A 185 -26.97 2.23 -18.78
CA TYR A 185 -25.98 3.24 -18.42
C TYR A 185 -25.36 2.90 -17.07
N PRO A 186 -24.01 2.99 -16.89
CA PRO A 186 -23.36 2.77 -15.61
C PRO A 186 -23.94 3.66 -14.50
N ALA A 187 -23.98 3.16 -13.27
CA ALA A 187 -24.44 3.95 -12.12
C ALA A 187 -23.47 5.09 -11.77
N ILE A 188 -22.17 4.85 -11.91
CA ILE A 188 -21.11 5.81 -11.60
C ILE A 188 -20.43 6.24 -12.88
N VAL A 189 -20.24 7.55 -13.06
CA VAL A 189 -19.46 8.13 -14.16
C VAL A 189 -18.24 8.81 -13.60
N GLY A 190 -17.06 8.42 -14.10
CA GLY A 190 -15.77 8.98 -13.71
C GLY A 190 -15.36 10.16 -14.59
N PHE A 191 -14.84 11.20 -13.94
CA PHE A 191 -14.21 12.37 -14.56
C PHE A 191 -12.79 12.51 -14.00
N ASP A 192 -11.95 13.31 -14.66
CA ASP A 192 -10.57 13.53 -14.20
C ASP A 192 -10.10 14.95 -14.45
N TYR A 193 -9.35 15.50 -13.48
CA TYR A 193 -8.67 16.79 -13.61
C TYR A 193 -7.28 16.66 -14.28
N LEU A 194 -7.10 15.67 -15.17
CA LEU A 194 -5.86 15.41 -15.91
C LEU A 194 -5.26 16.66 -16.55
N PHE A 195 -6.09 17.52 -17.12
CA PHE A 195 -5.68 18.73 -17.83
C PHE A 195 -5.81 19.99 -16.98
N LEU A 196 -5.78 19.89 -15.65
CA LEU A 196 -5.94 21.00 -14.72
C LEU A 196 -5.06 22.22 -15.06
N ASN A 197 -3.83 21.96 -15.51
CA ASN A 197 -2.86 23.00 -15.77
C ASN A 197 -3.03 23.73 -17.10
N TRP A 198 -3.75 23.14 -18.05
CA TRP A 198 -3.98 23.72 -19.36
C TRP A 198 -5.03 24.84 -19.31
N PRO A 199 -4.88 25.90 -20.11
CA PRO A 199 -5.96 26.85 -20.31
C PRO A 199 -7.20 26.16 -20.90
N ALA A 200 -8.37 26.58 -20.46
CA ALA A 200 -9.61 26.08 -21.04
C ALA A 200 -9.60 26.22 -22.59
N LYS A 201 -10.00 25.17 -23.29
CA LYS A 201 -10.09 25.16 -24.76
C LYS A 201 -8.74 25.39 -25.46
N ALA A 202 -7.61 25.01 -24.84
CA ALA A 202 -6.28 25.14 -25.43
C ALA A 202 -6.14 24.41 -26.79
N TRP A 203 -6.91 23.34 -27.00
CA TRP A 203 -7.08 22.62 -28.27
C TRP A 203 -8.51 22.11 -28.38
N SER A 204 -8.89 21.58 -29.57
CA SER A 204 -10.21 20.96 -29.75
C SER A 204 -10.35 19.72 -28.86
N GLY A 205 -11.29 19.73 -27.90
CA GLY A 205 -11.48 18.68 -26.90
C GLY A 205 -10.74 18.91 -25.58
N CYS A 206 -9.94 19.98 -25.44
CA CYS A 206 -9.41 20.36 -24.13
C CYS A 206 -10.54 20.81 -23.20
N PRO A 207 -10.67 20.24 -22.01
CA PRO A 207 -11.76 20.57 -21.10
C PRO A 207 -11.70 22.01 -20.62
N ASP A 208 -12.88 22.57 -20.38
CA ASP A 208 -13.07 23.75 -19.55
C ASP A 208 -13.67 23.31 -18.22
N TYR A 209 -12.86 23.16 -17.20
CA TYR A 209 -13.33 22.74 -15.87
C TYR A 209 -14.20 23.79 -15.16
N GLY A 210 -14.22 25.03 -15.67
CA GLY A 210 -15.15 26.07 -15.24
C GLY A 210 -16.58 25.83 -15.75
N ASP A 211 -16.72 25.05 -16.83
CA ASP A 211 -18.01 24.59 -17.32
C ASP A 211 -18.32 23.19 -16.72
N ILE A 212 -19.14 23.16 -15.68
CA ILE A 212 -19.55 21.93 -15.02
C ILE A 212 -20.71 21.21 -15.74
N THR A 213 -21.16 21.69 -16.88
CA THR A 213 -22.30 21.12 -17.61
C THR A 213 -22.20 19.62 -17.83
N PRO A 214 -21.06 19.01 -18.24
CA PRO A 214 -20.96 17.56 -18.41
C PRO A 214 -21.24 16.79 -17.11
N VAL A 215 -20.67 17.22 -15.99
CA VAL A 215 -20.85 16.60 -14.67
C VAL A 215 -22.26 16.82 -14.15
N LYS A 216 -22.78 18.04 -14.31
CA LYS A 216 -24.14 18.39 -13.88
C LYS A 216 -25.21 17.58 -14.63
N ASN A 217 -25.07 17.46 -15.94
CA ASN A 217 -25.98 16.65 -16.75
C ASN A 217 -25.95 15.17 -16.33
N ALA A 218 -24.78 14.61 -16.07
CA ALA A 218 -24.66 13.24 -15.58
C ALA A 218 -25.35 13.09 -14.20
N TRP A 219 -25.11 14.03 -13.29
CA TRP A 219 -25.74 14.04 -11.97
C TRP A 219 -27.27 14.15 -12.06
N GLU A 220 -27.79 15.08 -12.85
CA GLU A 220 -29.23 15.29 -13.07
C GLU A 220 -29.90 14.10 -13.77
N ALA A 221 -29.14 13.33 -14.56
CA ALA A 221 -29.60 12.07 -15.15
C ALA A 221 -29.62 10.90 -14.16
N GLY A 222 -29.16 11.10 -12.91
CA GLY A 222 -29.16 10.10 -11.85
C GLY A 222 -27.84 9.33 -11.68
N ASN A 223 -26.76 9.79 -12.31
CA ASN A 223 -25.43 9.20 -12.08
C ASN A 223 -24.81 9.65 -10.74
N ILE A 224 -24.04 8.78 -10.13
CA ILE A 224 -23.07 9.12 -9.09
C ILE A 224 -21.80 9.61 -9.78
N ILE A 225 -21.20 10.67 -9.25
CA ILE A 225 -20.03 11.33 -9.82
C ILE A 225 -18.78 10.89 -9.09
N GLN A 226 -17.81 10.31 -9.82
CA GLN A 226 -16.46 10.10 -9.34
C GLN A 226 -15.52 11.08 -10.05
N VAL A 227 -14.53 11.61 -9.33
CA VAL A 227 -13.52 12.48 -9.92
C VAL A 227 -12.13 12.03 -9.49
N GLY A 228 -11.27 11.76 -10.46
CA GLY A 228 -9.84 11.52 -10.30
C GLY A 228 -9.01 12.78 -10.48
N TRP A 229 -7.73 12.67 -10.17
CA TRP A 229 -6.77 13.72 -10.49
C TRP A 229 -5.42 13.10 -10.85
N HIS A 230 -5.15 12.96 -12.15
CA HIS A 230 -3.82 12.72 -12.65
C HIS A 230 -2.99 14.00 -12.51
N TRP A 231 -2.34 14.14 -11.37
CA TRP A 231 -1.71 15.38 -10.95
C TRP A 231 -0.39 15.61 -11.68
N SER A 232 -0.41 16.37 -12.80
CA SER A 232 0.80 16.75 -13.52
C SER A 232 1.49 17.97 -12.90
N VAL A 233 2.81 17.89 -12.82
CA VAL A 233 3.71 18.92 -12.27
C VAL A 233 4.79 19.29 -13.29
N PRO A 234 5.46 20.46 -13.17
CA PRO A 234 6.56 20.84 -14.06
C PRO A 234 7.65 19.77 -14.10
N SER A 235 8.25 19.54 -15.27
CA SER A 235 9.36 18.57 -15.44
C SER A 235 10.60 18.96 -14.64
N LYS A 236 10.79 20.25 -14.34
CA LYS A 236 11.91 20.79 -13.56
C LYS A 236 11.56 22.19 -13.04
N GLU A 237 12.41 22.72 -12.16
CA GLU A 237 12.32 24.11 -11.72
C GLU A 237 12.39 25.09 -12.90
N GLY A 238 11.46 26.06 -12.88
CA GLY A 238 11.37 27.11 -13.92
C GLY A 238 10.77 26.65 -15.25
N GLU A 239 10.30 25.39 -15.38
CA GLU A 239 9.57 24.96 -16.58
C GLU A 239 8.19 25.66 -16.65
N THR A 240 7.96 26.33 -17.77
CA THR A 240 6.71 27.07 -18.05
C THR A 240 5.90 26.48 -19.20
N ASP A 241 6.51 25.58 -19.97
CA ASP A 241 5.81 24.85 -21.04
C ASP A 241 4.97 23.73 -20.43
N ILE A 242 3.66 23.92 -20.38
CA ILE A 242 2.71 22.98 -19.80
C ILE A 242 2.74 21.61 -20.49
N ASN A 243 3.12 21.54 -21.76
CA ASN A 243 3.26 20.28 -22.48
C ASN A 243 4.42 19.40 -21.96
N LYS A 244 5.29 19.97 -21.11
CA LYS A 244 6.38 19.27 -20.41
C LYS A 244 6.03 18.99 -18.95
N TYR A 245 4.76 19.16 -18.55
CA TYR A 245 4.32 18.72 -17.24
C TYR A 245 4.08 17.21 -17.28
N ALA A 246 4.41 16.53 -16.20
CA ALA A 246 4.29 15.09 -16.10
C ALA A 246 3.68 14.66 -14.76
N PHE A 247 2.89 13.62 -14.79
CA PHE A 247 2.45 12.90 -13.59
C PHE A 247 3.33 11.66 -13.33
N TYR A 248 3.97 11.08 -14.36
CA TYR A 248 4.96 10.03 -14.17
C TYR A 248 6.27 10.58 -13.59
N SER A 249 6.83 9.89 -12.59
CA SER A 249 8.11 10.25 -11.95
C SER A 249 9.26 10.33 -12.95
N SER A 250 9.29 9.48 -13.97
CA SER A 250 10.28 9.48 -15.03
C SER A 250 10.29 10.75 -15.90
N GLY A 251 9.20 11.52 -15.88
CA GLY A 251 9.03 12.75 -16.67
C GLY A 251 9.35 14.04 -15.91
N THR A 252 9.75 13.98 -14.64
CA THR A 252 9.93 15.15 -13.78
C THR A 252 11.05 14.95 -12.78
N THR A 253 11.67 16.05 -12.34
CA THR A 253 12.57 16.11 -11.18
C THR A 253 11.84 16.62 -9.92
N PHE A 254 10.51 16.57 -9.93
CA PHE A 254 9.69 17.05 -8.83
C PHE A 254 9.78 16.11 -7.63
N ASP A 255 10.33 16.59 -6.53
CA ASP A 255 10.53 15.80 -5.31
C ASP A 255 9.38 16.07 -4.33
N ILE A 256 8.65 15.04 -3.97
CA ILE A 256 7.54 15.11 -2.99
C ILE A 256 8.03 15.59 -1.62
N ASN A 257 9.25 15.25 -1.21
CA ASN A 257 9.79 15.70 0.07
C ASN A 257 10.01 17.21 0.09
N GLU A 258 10.45 17.79 -1.04
CA GLU A 258 10.57 19.24 -1.20
C GLU A 258 9.20 19.91 -1.33
N ALA A 259 8.23 19.23 -1.97
CA ALA A 259 6.86 19.73 -2.07
C ALA A 259 6.17 19.91 -0.71
N LEU A 260 6.61 19.20 0.32
CA LEU A 260 6.10 19.29 1.69
C LEU A 260 6.85 20.30 2.57
N LYS A 261 7.87 20.99 2.03
CA LYS A 261 8.63 22.05 2.74
C LYS A 261 8.21 23.43 2.27
N GLU A 262 7.97 24.34 3.22
CA GLU A 262 7.65 25.73 2.92
C GLU A 262 8.79 26.43 2.18
N GLY A 263 8.44 27.32 1.27
CA GLY A 263 9.38 28.17 0.53
C GLY A 263 10.01 27.54 -0.71
N THR A 264 9.94 26.21 -0.90
CA THR A 264 10.45 25.52 -2.10
C THR A 264 9.63 25.86 -3.34
N TRP A 265 10.21 25.63 -4.51
CA TRP A 265 9.45 25.84 -5.75
C TRP A 265 8.36 24.77 -5.92
N GLN A 266 8.64 23.53 -5.49
CA GLN A 266 7.66 22.45 -5.50
C GLN A 266 6.45 22.77 -4.63
N ARG A 267 6.67 23.30 -3.41
CA ARG A 267 5.58 23.71 -2.53
C ARG A 267 4.72 24.80 -3.17
N LYS A 268 5.31 25.79 -3.79
CA LYS A 268 4.57 26.84 -4.52
C LYS A 268 3.73 26.27 -5.65
N VAL A 269 4.24 25.24 -6.35
CA VAL A 269 3.50 24.55 -7.42
C VAL A 269 2.29 23.85 -6.85
N ILE A 270 2.46 22.96 -5.85
CA ILE A 270 1.30 22.22 -5.30
C ILE A 270 0.26 23.16 -4.70
N ASP A 271 0.67 24.20 -3.98
CA ASP A 271 -0.26 25.18 -3.39
C ASP A 271 -1.09 25.87 -4.50
N SER A 272 -0.45 26.33 -5.56
CA SER A 272 -1.15 26.99 -6.68
C SER A 272 -2.12 26.05 -7.40
N GLN A 273 -1.75 24.78 -7.56
CA GLN A 273 -2.61 23.79 -8.22
C GLN A 273 -3.75 23.32 -7.32
N ILE A 274 -3.54 23.22 -6.01
CA ILE A 274 -4.61 22.95 -5.04
C ILE A 274 -5.61 24.09 -5.01
N ILE A 275 -5.17 25.35 -5.05
CA ILE A 275 -6.07 26.52 -5.16
C ILE A 275 -6.96 26.41 -6.40
N LYS A 276 -6.36 26.08 -7.55
CA LYS A 276 -7.07 25.95 -8.81
C LYS A 276 -8.09 24.80 -8.76
N LEU A 277 -7.67 23.63 -8.26
CA LEU A 277 -8.53 22.47 -8.06
C LEU A 277 -9.70 22.81 -7.13
N ALA A 278 -9.42 23.45 -5.99
CA ALA A 278 -10.44 23.84 -5.02
C ALA A 278 -11.50 24.75 -5.65
N GLY A 279 -11.08 25.69 -6.51
CA GLY A 279 -12.01 26.53 -7.27
C GLY A 279 -12.99 25.74 -8.14
N TYR A 280 -12.50 24.70 -8.84
CA TYR A 280 -13.35 23.85 -9.68
C TYR A 280 -14.24 22.90 -8.86
N LEU A 281 -13.71 22.28 -7.82
CA LEU A 281 -14.50 21.43 -6.90
C LEU A 281 -15.59 22.24 -6.18
N LYS A 282 -15.32 23.52 -5.90
CA LYS A 282 -16.33 24.43 -5.32
C LYS A 282 -17.55 24.61 -6.21
N LEU A 283 -17.38 24.66 -7.52
CA LEU A 283 -18.50 24.74 -8.46
C LEU A 283 -19.42 23.51 -8.35
N LEU A 284 -18.84 22.32 -8.15
CA LEU A 284 -19.62 21.11 -7.94
C LEU A 284 -20.35 21.14 -6.59
N GLN A 285 -19.68 21.62 -5.54
CA GLN A 285 -20.32 21.80 -4.22
C GLN A 285 -21.47 22.79 -4.29
N ASP A 286 -21.30 23.93 -4.96
CA ASP A 286 -22.33 24.96 -5.11
C ASP A 286 -23.54 24.45 -5.92
N ALA A 287 -23.30 23.49 -6.84
CA ALA A 287 -24.33 22.76 -7.54
C ALA A 287 -24.92 21.59 -6.72
N SER A 288 -24.52 21.44 -5.46
CA SER A 288 -24.95 20.35 -4.55
C SER A 288 -24.62 18.95 -5.02
N ILE A 289 -23.57 18.79 -5.82
CA ILE A 289 -23.09 17.50 -6.36
C ILE A 289 -22.10 16.88 -5.38
N PRO A 290 -22.40 15.71 -4.78
CA PRO A 290 -21.43 14.95 -4.00
C PRO A 290 -20.45 14.24 -4.94
N VAL A 291 -19.20 14.13 -4.53
CA VAL A 291 -18.12 13.62 -5.37
C VAL A 291 -17.40 12.47 -4.67
N LEU A 292 -17.33 11.32 -5.31
CA LEU A 292 -16.38 10.26 -4.99
C LEU A 292 -14.98 10.74 -5.46
N PHE A 293 -14.17 11.27 -4.56
CA PHE A 293 -12.90 11.90 -4.92
C PHE A 293 -11.72 10.94 -4.73
N ARG A 294 -11.01 10.66 -5.83
CA ARG A 294 -9.90 9.68 -5.89
C ARG A 294 -8.60 10.34 -6.37
N PRO A 295 -7.94 11.15 -5.52
CA PRO A 295 -6.62 11.69 -5.81
C PRO A 295 -5.51 10.70 -5.46
N LEU A 296 -4.29 10.95 -5.90
CA LEU A 296 -3.06 10.22 -5.54
C LEU A 296 -3.20 8.69 -5.66
N HIS A 297 -3.93 8.22 -6.65
CA HIS A 297 -4.13 6.79 -6.89
C HIS A 297 -2.82 6.10 -7.27
N GLU A 298 -2.77 4.78 -7.11
CA GLU A 298 -1.61 3.94 -7.46
C GLU A 298 -0.27 4.44 -6.89
N ALA A 299 -0.30 5.10 -5.73
CA ALA A 299 0.86 5.80 -5.18
C ALA A 299 2.08 4.90 -4.94
N ALA A 300 1.88 3.67 -4.49
CA ALA A 300 2.99 2.75 -4.26
C ALA A 300 3.53 2.11 -5.55
N GLY A 301 2.76 2.14 -6.65
CA GLY A 301 3.12 1.45 -7.88
C GLY A 301 3.20 -0.07 -7.67
N ASP A 302 4.42 -0.61 -7.70
CA ASP A 302 4.72 -1.95 -7.20
C ASP A 302 5.56 -1.81 -5.93
N TYR A 303 5.18 -2.46 -4.84
CA TYR A 303 5.82 -2.27 -3.53
C TYR A 303 7.33 -2.54 -3.52
N SER A 304 7.83 -3.43 -4.38
CA SER A 304 9.26 -3.74 -4.47
C SER A 304 9.98 -3.02 -5.61
N TRP A 305 9.26 -2.64 -6.69
CA TRP A 305 9.86 -1.98 -7.85
C TRP A 305 9.69 -0.47 -7.83
N GLY A 306 8.83 0.07 -6.93
CA GLY A 306 8.63 1.49 -6.72
C GLY A 306 7.44 2.07 -7.47
N SER A 307 7.23 3.37 -7.25
CA SER A 307 6.13 4.14 -7.82
C SER A 307 6.47 4.61 -9.23
N TRP A 308 5.43 4.65 -10.07
CA TRP A 308 5.53 5.30 -11.38
C TRP A 308 5.04 6.74 -11.38
N PHE A 309 4.35 7.18 -10.32
CA PHE A 309 3.85 8.56 -10.18
C PHE A 309 4.71 9.36 -9.20
N TRP A 310 4.89 10.67 -9.46
CA TRP A 310 5.72 11.53 -8.63
C TRP A 310 5.25 11.60 -7.17
N TRP A 311 3.96 11.48 -6.91
CA TRP A 311 3.42 11.52 -5.55
C TRP A 311 3.72 10.27 -4.70
N GLY A 312 4.24 9.23 -5.31
CA GLY A 312 4.68 8.02 -4.63
C GLY A 312 6.20 7.81 -4.65
N ASP A 313 6.92 8.57 -5.45
CA ASP A 313 8.37 8.34 -5.70
C ASP A 313 9.24 8.52 -4.43
N GLY A 314 8.79 9.36 -3.48
CA GLY A 314 9.45 9.51 -2.17
C GLY A 314 9.11 8.43 -1.14
N GLY A 315 8.25 7.45 -1.47
CA GLY A 315 7.82 6.40 -0.57
C GLY A 315 6.56 6.73 0.26
N ALA A 316 6.23 5.84 1.17
CA ALA A 316 4.97 5.84 1.89
C ALA A 316 4.76 7.07 2.79
N GLU A 317 5.76 7.43 3.58
CA GLU A 317 5.64 8.52 4.56
C GLU A 317 5.34 9.87 3.90
N PRO A 318 6.13 10.36 2.92
CA PRO A 318 5.80 11.63 2.27
C PRO A 318 4.47 11.58 1.49
N CYS A 319 4.10 10.43 0.90
CA CYS A 319 2.81 10.28 0.23
C CYS A 319 1.64 10.44 1.20
N THR A 320 1.68 9.79 2.36
CA THR A 320 0.63 9.93 3.38
C THR A 320 0.55 11.34 3.94
N ARG A 321 1.67 12.06 4.05
CA ARG A 321 1.70 13.48 4.43
C ARG A 321 1.09 14.36 3.35
N LEU A 322 1.38 14.10 2.07
CA LEU A 322 0.78 14.83 0.96
C LEU A 322 -0.74 14.63 0.91
N TRP A 323 -1.22 13.39 1.14
CA TRP A 323 -2.65 13.11 1.24
C TRP A 323 -3.32 13.94 2.34
N LYS A 324 -2.75 13.94 3.54
CA LYS A 324 -3.27 14.72 4.67
C LYS A 324 -3.25 16.20 4.36
N TYR A 325 -2.14 16.69 3.81
CA TYR A 325 -2.02 18.09 3.40
C TYR A 325 -3.09 18.48 2.37
N LEU A 326 -3.27 17.70 1.32
CA LEU A 326 -4.30 17.94 0.30
C LEU A 326 -5.69 18.00 0.93
N ARG A 327 -6.02 17.05 1.81
CA ARG A 327 -7.31 17.01 2.48
C ARG A 327 -7.53 18.20 3.41
N ASP A 328 -6.53 18.55 4.21
CA ASP A 328 -6.61 19.69 5.13
C ASP A 328 -6.77 21.02 4.37
N GLN A 329 -6.13 21.15 3.20
CA GLN A 329 -6.36 22.28 2.33
C GLN A 329 -7.78 22.31 1.77
N LEU A 330 -8.22 21.23 1.12
CA LEU A 330 -9.54 21.22 0.45
C LEU A 330 -10.69 21.33 1.46
N GLN A 331 -10.65 20.62 2.57
CA GLN A 331 -11.71 20.68 3.60
C GLN A 331 -11.54 21.84 4.57
N GLY A 332 -10.33 22.00 5.16
CA GLY A 332 -10.10 22.96 6.21
C GLY A 332 -9.97 24.39 5.70
N THR A 333 -9.20 24.62 4.64
CA THR A 333 -8.93 25.95 4.09
C THR A 333 -10.02 26.39 3.11
N TYR A 334 -10.44 25.50 2.19
CA TYR A 334 -11.38 25.86 1.12
C TYR A 334 -12.83 25.44 1.40
N GLY A 335 -13.11 24.79 2.53
CA GLY A 335 -14.46 24.44 2.98
C GLY A 335 -15.21 23.49 2.03
N LEU A 336 -14.51 22.56 1.42
CA LEU A 336 -15.10 21.56 0.51
C LEU A 336 -15.58 20.34 1.31
N HIS A 337 -16.88 20.25 1.51
CA HIS A 337 -17.55 19.24 2.31
C HIS A 337 -18.43 18.28 1.48
N ASN A 338 -18.33 18.33 0.16
CA ASN A 338 -19.03 17.44 -0.75
C ASN A 338 -18.19 16.24 -1.22
N LEU A 339 -16.96 16.09 -0.70
CA LEU A 339 -16.02 15.06 -1.12
C LEU A 339 -16.11 13.81 -0.24
N ILE A 340 -16.17 12.64 -0.87
CA ILE A 340 -16.03 11.32 -0.24
C ILE A 340 -14.66 10.78 -0.67
N TRP A 341 -13.74 10.61 0.26
CA TRP A 341 -12.33 10.37 0.00
C TRP A 341 -12.02 8.90 -0.24
N ILE A 342 -11.49 8.57 -1.43
CA ILE A 342 -11.15 7.22 -1.85
C ILE A 342 -9.64 7.06 -1.93
N TRP A 343 -9.08 6.22 -1.08
CA TRP A 343 -7.68 5.80 -1.13
C TRP A 343 -7.54 4.53 -1.96
N THR A 344 -6.63 4.52 -2.95
CA THR A 344 -6.28 3.31 -3.71
C THR A 344 -5.20 2.51 -2.97
N VAL A 345 -5.55 1.32 -2.52
CA VAL A 345 -4.61 0.35 -1.96
C VAL A 345 -3.92 -0.38 -3.12
N GLN A 346 -2.61 -0.27 -3.21
CA GLN A 346 -1.87 -0.99 -4.23
C GLN A 346 -1.83 -2.49 -3.90
N THR A 347 -2.00 -3.32 -4.93
CA THR A 347 -2.07 -4.77 -4.76
C THR A 347 -0.88 -5.51 -5.34
N ASN A 348 0.07 -4.82 -5.99
CA ASN A 348 1.19 -5.41 -6.71
C ASN A 348 2.48 -5.41 -5.89
N ASP A 349 3.16 -6.56 -5.85
CA ASP A 349 4.50 -6.72 -5.32
C ASP A 349 5.29 -7.68 -6.21
N GLN A 350 6.36 -7.23 -6.83
CA GLN A 350 7.15 -7.97 -7.81
C GLN A 350 6.29 -8.55 -8.95
N GLY A 351 5.34 -7.75 -9.45
CA GLY A 351 4.42 -8.14 -10.53
C GLY A 351 3.40 -9.20 -10.15
N LYS A 352 3.17 -9.47 -8.86
CA LYS A 352 2.20 -10.43 -8.33
C LYS A 352 1.30 -9.77 -7.29
N LEU A 353 0.24 -10.46 -6.92
CA LEU A 353 -0.58 -10.02 -5.79
C LEU A 353 0.26 -10.01 -4.51
N CYS A 354 0.31 -8.85 -3.86
CA CYS A 354 0.96 -8.68 -2.57
C CYS A 354 0.21 -9.46 -1.48
N THR A 355 0.96 -10.08 -0.58
CA THR A 355 0.43 -10.77 0.60
C THR A 355 0.90 -10.15 1.91
N ASP A 356 1.78 -9.15 1.85
CA ASP A 356 2.32 -8.45 3.00
C ASP A 356 1.46 -7.21 3.34
N LEU A 357 0.61 -7.35 4.34
CA LEU A 357 -0.27 -6.28 4.79
C LEU A 357 0.47 -5.06 5.35
N GLU A 358 1.68 -5.23 5.89
CA GLU A 358 2.46 -4.12 6.43
C GLU A 358 2.90 -3.16 5.32
N LYS A 359 3.22 -3.69 4.13
CA LYS A 359 3.50 -2.86 2.95
C LYS A 359 2.30 -1.95 2.64
N ALA A 360 1.09 -2.52 2.54
CA ALA A 360 -0.12 -1.73 2.27
C ALA A 360 -0.42 -0.71 3.39
N ARG A 361 -0.27 -1.12 4.66
CA ARG A 361 -0.53 -0.28 5.84
C ARG A 361 0.42 0.90 5.94
N ALA A 362 1.68 0.73 5.55
CA ALA A 362 2.64 1.81 5.55
C ALA A 362 2.20 2.99 4.65
N TRP A 363 1.49 2.71 3.55
CA TRP A 363 0.97 3.71 2.63
C TRP A 363 -0.40 4.26 3.01
N TYR A 364 -1.09 3.65 3.97
CA TYR A 364 -2.45 4.05 4.31
C TYR A 364 -2.46 5.36 5.13
N PRO A 365 -3.18 6.41 4.69
CA PRO A 365 -3.19 7.71 5.39
C PRO A 365 -3.82 7.68 6.78
N GLY A 366 -4.61 6.65 7.06
CA GLY A 366 -5.29 6.47 8.34
C GLY A 366 -6.82 6.58 8.26
N ASP A 367 -7.48 5.98 9.26
CA ASP A 367 -8.95 5.84 9.29
C ASP A 367 -9.68 7.19 9.27
N ASP A 368 -9.08 8.26 9.82
CA ASP A 368 -9.70 9.59 9.90
C ASP A 368 -9.58 10.39 8.59
N TYR A 369 -8.79 9.91 7.64
CA TYR A 369 -8.48 10.60 6.38
C TYR A 369 -9.05 9.92 5.13
N VAL A 370 -9.69 8.76 5.28
CA VAL A 370 -10.19 7.94 4.18
C VAL A 370 -11.60 7.46 4.49
N ASP A 371 -12.51 7.60 3.52
CA ASP A 371 -13.88 7.10 3.65
C ASP A 371 -14.04 5.71 3.02
N ILE A 372 -13.44 5.50 1.85
CA ILE A 372 -13.53 4.28 1.04
C ILE A 372 -12.12 3.87 0.61
N VAL A 373 -11.85 2.57 0.54
CA VAL A 373 -10.61 2.06 -0.06
C VAL A 373 -10.91 1.36 -1.37
N GLY A 374 -10.09 1.61 -2.37
CA GLY A 374 -10.18 1.01 -3.68
C GLY A 374 -8.98 0.14 -4.02
N ALA A 375 -9.13 -0.69 -5.05
CA ALA A 375 -8.04 -1.36 -5.74
C ALA A 375 -8.12 -1.11 -7.23
N ASP A 376 -6.97 -0.96 -7.89
CA ASP A 376 -6.86 -0.87 -9.34
C ASP A 376 -6.28 -2.21 -9.84
N LEU A 377 -7.08 -2.98 -10.59
CA LEU A 377 -6.75 -4.36 -10.97
C LEU A 377 -6.72 -4.54 -12.49
N TYR A 378 -5.54 -4.66 -13.05
CA TYR A 378 -5.31 -4.96 -14.47
C TYR A 378 -4.92 -6.43 -14.67
N VAL A 379 -5.86 -7.33 -14.38
CA VAL A 379 -5.67 -8.79 -14.43
C VAL A 379 -6.37 -9.41 -15.66
N ALA A 380 -6.00 -10.64 -15.98
CA ALA A 380 -6.64 -11.37 -17.09
C ALA A 380 -8.13 -11.68 -16.79
N LYS A 381 -8.94 -11.81 -17.84
CA LYS A 381 -10.33 -12.24 -17.70
C LYS A 381 -10.41 -13.59 -16.97
N GLY A 382 -11.39 -13.72 -16.09
CA GLY A 382 -11.63 -14.93 -15.31
C GLY A 382 -10.73 -15.12 -14.08
N THR A 383 -9.79 -14.20 -13.83
CA THR A 383 -8.99 -14.22 -12.58
C THR A 383 -9.91 -14.06 -11.37
N SER A 384 -9.74 -14.90 -10.35
CA SER A 384 -10.45 -14.77 -9.08
C SER A 384 -10.08 -13.48 -8.37
N GLN A 385 -11.09 -12.82 -7.79
CA GLN A 385 -10.91 -11.55 -7.09
C GLN A 385 -10.81 -11.69 -5.58
N SER A 386 -11.07 -12.89 -5.05
CA SER A 386 -11.14 -13.14 -3.60
C SER A 386 -9.89 -12.69 -2.86
N ALA A 387 -8.72 -13.10 -3.34
CA ALA A 387 -7.45 -12.77 -2.67
C ALA A 387 -7.14 -11.27 -2.71
N ALA A 388 -7.40 -10.58 -3.83
CA ALA A 388 -7.19 -9.14 -3.94
C ALA A 388 -8.17 -8.37 -3.04
N PHE A 389 -9.46 -8.75 -3.03
CA PHE A 389 -10.46 -8.16 -2.16
C PHE A 389 -10.08 -8.32 -0.68
N LYS A 390 -9.72 -9.54 -0.27
CA LYS A 390 -9.28 -9.83 1.11
C LYS A 390 -8.05 -9.03 1.51
N PHE A 391 -7.07 -8.94 0.64
CA PHE A 391 -5.87 -8.14 0.89
C PHE A 391 -6.23 -6.67 1.17
N VAL A 392 -7.08 -6.05 0.33
CA VAL A 392 -7.53 -4.67 0.52
C VAL A 392 -8.34 -4.53 1.79
N ASN A 393 -9.31 -5.43 2.05
CA ASN A 393 -10.12 -5.42 3.27
C ASN A 393 -9.26 -5.53 4.54
N ASN A 394 -8.29 -6.44 4.52
CA ASN A 394 -7.42 -6.70 5.67
C ASN A 394 -6.40 -5.58 5.90
N SER A 395 -5.98 -4.86 4.85
CA SER A 395 -5.08 -3.70 4.98
C SER A 395 -5.67 -2.61 5.85
N VAL A 396 -6.99 -2.45 5.84
CA VAL A 396 -7.75 -1.48 6.66
C VAL A 396 -8.56 -2.14 7.79
N LYS A 397 -8.25 -3.40 8.10
CA LYS A 397 -8.89 -4.16 9.20
C LYS A 397 -10.42 -4.20 9.09
N GLY A 398 -10.95 -4.28 7.87
CA GLY A 398 -12.38 -4.32 7.59
C GLY A 398 -13.16 -3.03 7.85
N LYS A 399 -12.50 -1.94 8.25
CA LYS A 399 -13.14 -0.69 8.69
C LYS A 399 -13.64 0.22 7.57
N LYS A 400 -13.33 -0.08 6.33
CA LYS A 400 -13.73 0.73 5.18
C LYS A 400 -14.47 -0.12 4.16
N MET A 401 -15.37 0.53 3.41
CA MET A 401 -15.93 -0.08 2.21
C MET A 401 -14.82 -0.33 1.20
N VAL A 402 -14.83 -1.51 0.56
CA VAL A 402 -13.86 -1.92 -0.43
C VAL A 402 -14.49 -1.86 -1.81
N VAL A 403 -13.82 -1.19 -2.76
CA VAL A 403 -14.31 -0.99 -4.12
C VAL A 403 -13.24 -1.36 -5.15
N LEU A 404 -13.65 -1.73 -6.34
CA LEU A 404 -12.78 -1.88 -7.49
C LEU A 404 -12.72 -0.53 -8.21
N SER A 405 -11.76 0.31 -7.81
CA SER A 405 -11.71 1.71 -8.21
C SER A 405 -11.22 1.91 -9.64
N GLU A 406 -10.51 0.91 -10.20
CA GLU A 406 -10.11 0.91 -11.60
C GLU A 406 -9.83 -0.50 -12.10
N PHE A 407 -10.18 -0.78 -13.35
CA PHE A 407 -9.81 -2.03 -14.02
C PHE A 407 -9.83 -1.88 -15.56
N GLY A 408 -9.13 -2.79 -16.24
CA GLY A 408 -9.13 -2.88 -17.70
C GLY A 408 -10.06 -3.98 -18.21
N ASN A 409 -9.73 -5.26 -17.99
CA ASN A 409 -10.62 -6.37 -18.36
C ASN A 409 -11.82 -6.45 -17.44
N LEU A 410 -13.02 -6.46 -18.04
CA LEU A 410 -14.26 -6.62 -17.29
C LEU A 410 -14.27 -7.99 -16.59
N LEU A 411 -14.48 -7.94 -15.30
CA LEU A 411 -14.50 -9.09 -14.44
C LEU A 411 -15.88 -9.72 -14.39
N ASP A 412 -15.93 -11.02 -14.12
CA ASP A 412 -17.18 -11.75 -14.00
C ASP A 412 -17.94 -11.31 -12.75
N THR A 413 -18.98 -10.50 -12.93
CA THR A 413 -19.78 -9.96 -11.82
C THR A 413 -20.56 -11.01 -11.05
N ASP A 414 -20.82 -12.20 -11.63
CA ASP A 414 -21.43 -13.31 -10.90
C ASP A 414 -20.47 -13.86 -9.82
N LYS A 415 -19.18 -13.83 -10.09
CA LYS A 415 -18.13 -14.28 -9.17
C LYS A 415 -17.91 -13.35 -7.98
N PHE A 416 -18.22 -12.07 -8.08
CA PHE A 416 -17.98 -11.11 -6.98
C PHE A 416 -18.55 -11.61 -5.65
N PHE A 417 -19.77 -12.11 -5.67
CA PHE A 417 -20.42 -12.62 -4.46
C PHE A 417 -20.16 -14.11 -4.24
N ALA A 418 -19.96 -14.89 -5.30
CA ALA A 418 -19.68 -16.32 -5.20
C ALA A 418 -18.29 -16.60 -4.63
N GLU A 419 -17.31 -15.74 -4.90
CA GLU A 419 -15.94 -15.85 -4.45
C GLU A 419 -15.62 -14.97 -3.23
N ASP A 420 -16.65 -14.45 -2.56
CA ASP A 420 -16.52 -13.55 -1.40
C ASP A 420 -15.67 -12.29 -1.64
N ALA A 421 -15.85 -11.68 -2.81
CA ALA A 421 -15.26 -10.40 -3.19
C ALA A 421 -16.35 -9.36 -3.55
N PRO A 422 -17.24 -8.99 -2.63
CA PRO A 422 -18.38 -8.11 -2.92
C PRO A 422 -17.94 -6.64 -3.02
N TRP A 423 -17.24 -6.29 -4.10
CA TRP A 423 -16.86 -4.92 -4.39
C TRP A 423 -18.07 -3.98 -4.32
N GLY A 424 -17.97 -2.88 -3.57
CA GLY A 424 -19.06 -1.92 -3.42
C GLY A 424 -19.46 -1.27 -4.75
N TYR A 425 -18.47 -1.02 -5.60
CA TYR A 425 -18.65 -0.72 -7.03
C TYR A 425 -17.45 -1.20 -7.83
N PHE A 426 -17.56 -1.19 -9.16
CA PHE A 426 -16.45 -1.43 -10.09
C PHE A 426 -16.40 -0.33 -11.14
N MET A 427 -15.19 0.20 -11.44
CA MET A 427 -14.95 1.34 -12.34
C MET A 427 -14.03 0.93 -13.49
N ASN A 428 -14.56 0.88 -14.72
CA ASN A 428 -13.74 0.58 -15.89
C ASN A 428 -12.97 1.82 -16.38
N TRP A 429 -11.69 1.62 -16.71
CA TRP A 429 -10.91 2.64 -17.39
C TRP A 429 -11.31 2.76 -18.86
N CYS A 430 -11.36 3.99 -19.38
CA CYS A 430 -11.69 4.24 -20.79
C CYS A 430 -10.48 4.06 -21.72
N ASN A 431 -10.75 3.77 -22.98
CA ASN A 431 -9.75 3.86 -24.04
C ASN A 431 -10.34 4.40 -25.33
N TYR A 432 -9.48 4.96 -26.19
CA TYR A 432 -9.85 5.58 -27.44
C TYR A 432 -8.93 5.12 -28.56
N GLU A 433 -9.51 4.88 -29.74
CA GLU A 433 -8.78 4.64 -30.98
C GLU A 433 -9.32 5.57 -32.05
N ASN A 434 -8.45 6.34 -32.73
CA ASN A 434 -8.84 7.34 -33.73
C ASN A 434 -9.91 8.32 -33.24
N GLY A 435 -9.81 8.76 -31.97
CA GLY A 435 -10.77 9.70 -31.37
C GLY A 435 -12.15 9.14 -31.05
N LYS A 436 -12.31 7.82 -31.10
CA LYS A 436 -13.57 7.14 -30.74
C LYS A 436 -13.34 6.22 -29.54
N PRO A 437 -14.29 6.13 -28.58
CA PRO A 437 -14.20 5.20 -27.47
C PRO A 437 -14.24 3.75 -27.97
N VAL A 438 -13.40 2.90 -27.36
CA VAL A 438 -13.28 1.48 -27.69
C VAL A 438 -13.25 0.62 -26.43
N LEU A 439 -13.69 -0.64 -26.53
CA LEU A 439 -13.80 -1.57 -25.40
C LEU A 439 -12.50 -2.33 -25.12
N TYR A 440 -11.40 -1.92 -25.71
CA TYR A 440 -10.09 -2.60 -25.59
C TYR A 440 -8.96 -1.60 -25.48
N CYS A 441 -7.80 -2.06 -24.99
CA CYS A 441 -6.54 -1.33 -25.07
C CYS A 441 -5.53 -2.21 -25.79
N LYS A 442 -5.10 -1.78 -26.97
CA LYS A 442 -4.15 -2.49 -27.81
C LYS A 442 -2.76 -1.90 -27.67
N ASN A 443 -1.78 -2.74 -27.43
CA ASN A 443 -0.37 -2.38 -27.32
C ASN A 443 0.27 -2.21 -28.72
N SER A 444 1.41 -1.57 -28.77
CA SER A 444 2.16 -1.35 -30.01
C SER A 444 2.63 -2.65 -30.70
N ASP A 445 2.81 -3.73 -29.95
CA ASP A 445 3.16 -5.06 -30.46
C ASP A 445 1.95 -5.85 -30.99
N GLY A 446 0.75 -5.26 -30.92
CA GLY A 446 -0.52 -5.89 -31.35
C GLY A 446 -1.22 -6.74 -30.30
N SER A 447 -0.62 -6.96 -29.12
CA SER A 447 -1.27 -7.58 -27.97
C SER A 447 -2.30 -6.64 -27.34
N TYR A 448 -3.08 -7.15 -26.37
CA TYR A 448 -4.06 -6.33 -25.65
C TYR A 448 -3.72 -6.27 -24.16
N SER A 449 -3.66 -5.08 -23.60
CA SER A 449 -3.65 -4.87 -22.13
C SER A 449 -5.00 -5.28 -21.53
N TRP A 450 -6.09 -4.95 -22.22
CA TRP A 450 -7.43 -5.52 -21.96
C TRP A 450 -8.24 -5.59 -23.26
N ASN A 451 -9.24 -6.47 -23.26
CA ASN A 451 -10.11 -6.66 -24.43
C ASN A 451 -11.51 -7.09 -23.98
N ASN A 452 -12.41 -6.14 -23.85
CA ASN A 452 -13.80 -6.39 -23.52
C ASN A 452 -14.66 -6.46 -24.80
N THR A 453 -15.81 -7.10 -24.71
CA THR A 453 -16.79 -7.16 -25.82
C THR A 453 -18.11 -6.54 -25.38
N ALA A 454 -18.94 -6.18 -26.37
CA ALA A 454 -20.31 -5.75 -26.10
C ALA A 454 -21.11 -6.79 -25.30
N SER A 455 -20.87 -8.09 -25.56
CA SER A 455 -21.50 -9.18 -24.80
C SER A 455 -21.07 -9.22 -23.36
N ASP A 456 -19.77 -9.00 -23.05
CA ASP A 456 -19.28 -8.94 -21.69
C ASP A 456 -20.02 -7.84 -20.90
N TRP A 457 -20.11 -6.64 -21.48
CA TRP A 457 -20.81 -5.51 -20.85
C TRP A 457 -22.29 -5.75 -20.70
N LYS A 458 -22.95 -6.28 -21.73
CA LYS A 458 -24.37 -6.62 -21.67
C LYS A 458 -24.67 -7.61 -20.54
N ASN A 459 -23.84 -8.65 -20.39
CA ASN A 459 -24.01 -9.65 -19.34
C ASN A 459 -23.75 -9.03 -17.96
N ALA A 460 -22.67 -8.27 -17.79
CA ALA A 460 -22.33 -7.66 -16.51
C ALA A 460 -23.40 -6.69 -16.02
N LEU A 461 -23.89 -5.79 -16.91
CA LEU A 461 -24.88 -4.79 -16.53
C LEU A 461 -26.33 -5.34 -16.46
N ALA A 462 -26.58 -6.53 -17.01
CA ALA A 462 -27.86 -7.24 -16.84
C ALA A 462 -27.91 -8.08 -15.55
N ASN A 463 -26.79 -8.25 -14.85
CA ASN A 463 -26.73 -9.03 -13.62
C ASN A 463 -27.61 -8.41 -12.54
N THR A 464 -28.47 -9.22 -11.93
CA THR A 464 -29.43 -8.76 -10.90
C THR A 464 -28.80 -8.23 -9.63
N LYS A 465 -27.50 -8.52 -9.41
CA LYS A 465 -26.70 -7.97 -8.29
C LYS A 465 -25.97 -6.68 -8.63
N VAL A 466 -26.08 -6.20 -9.88
CA VAL A 466 -25.47 -4.95 -10.34
C VAL A 466 -26.53 -3.86 -10.41
N ASN A 467 -26.28 -2.76 -9.67
CA ASN A 467 -27.07 -1.54 -9.81
C ASN A 467 -26.47 -0.66 -10.90
N ASN A 468 -27.33 -0.25 -11.84
CA ASN A 468 -27.02 0.70 -12.91
C ASN A 468 -27.64 2.07 -12.62
N ARG A 469 -27.48 3.08 -13.49
CA ARG A 469 -28.03 4.43 -13.29
C ARG A 469 -29.51 4.43 -12.90
N LYS A 470 -30.34 3.62 -13.55
CA LYS A 470 -31.79 3.52 -13.28
C LYS A 470 -32.13 3.01 -11.87
N ASP A 471 -31.18 2.35 -11.20
CA ASP A 471 -31.36 1.73 -9.88
C ASP A 471 -30.84 2.66 -8.76
N VAL A 472 -30.24 3.81 -9.12
CA VAL A 472 -29.70 4.80 -8.18
C VAL A 472 -30.84 5.65 -7.61
N ASN A 473 -31.01 5.61 -6.28
CA ASN A 473 -32.09 6.33 -5.57
C ASN A 473 -31.66 6.68 -4.14
N PHE A 474 -31.21 7.90 -3.86
CA PHE A 474 -30.81 8.38 -2.54
C PHE A 474 -31.07 9.88 -2.28
#